data_46ab3102fac8a49c92ef2f4aae545fd7
#
_entry.id   46ab3102fac8a49c92ef2f4aae545fd7
#
_cell.length_a   1.000
_cell.length_b   1.000
_cell.length_c   1.000
_cell.angle_alpha   90.00
_cell.angle_beta   90.00
_cell.angle_gamma   90.00
#
_symmetry.space_group_name_H-M   'P 1'
#
loop_
_entity.id
_entity.type
_entity.pdbx_description
1 polymer ?
#
loop_
_entity_poly.entity_id
_entity_poly.type
_entity_poly.pdbx_seq_one_letter_code
_entity_poly.pdbx_strand_id
1 'polypeptide(L)'
;MAERKDAKDELLNQLIKVILDELGYLPLKEELGPFLYELIAGRYEEKSTIITSNKSLNEWGKTLRDNSLAQALIDRLIHHGEVYYLEGDGYRMKGKEDLLKGADSKEVNQNLAEVSAGKGKNTKPSEN
;
A
#
# COMPACT_ATOMS: atom_id res chain seq x y z
N MET A 1 -9.58 6.10 28.84
CA MET A 1 -9.05 5.63 27.54
C MET A 1 -10.00 5.86 26.37
N ALA A 2 -11.31 5.86 26.57
CA ALA A 2 -12.29 6.21 25.51
C ALA A 2 -12.12 7.67 25.01
N GLU A 3 -11.93 8.63 25.90
CA GLU A 3 -11.81 10.05 25.57
C GLU A 3 -10.63 10.40 24.63
N ARG A 4 -9.52 9.66 24.68
CA ARG A 4 -8.38 9.88 23.78
C ARG A 4 -8.62 9.37 22.36
N LYS A 5 -9.44 8.34 22.21
CA LYS A 5 -9.81 7.80 20.90
C LYS A 5 -10.75 8.78 20.20
N ASP A 6 -11.78 9.21 20.90
CA ASP A 6 -12.79 10.13 20.37
C ASP A 6 -12.17 11.48 19.94
N ALA A 7 -11.23 12.02 20.71
CA ALA A 7 -10.55 13.26 20.37
C ALA A 7 -9.68 13.15 19.10
N LYS A 8 -9.03 12.00 18.86
CA LYS A 8 -8.28 11.76 17.62
C LYS A 8 -9.17 11.61 16.42
N ASP A 9 -10.28 10.91 16.58
CA ASP A 9 -11.25 10.67 15.52
C ASP A 9 -11.91 11.99 15.11
N GLU A 10 -12.25 12.83 16.09
CA GLU A 10 -12.79 14.16 15.85
C GLU A 10 -11.78 15.08 15.17
N LEU A 11 -10.51 15.06 15.59
CA LEU A 11 -9.45 15.83 14.94
C LEU A 11 -9.26 15.44 13.47
N LEU A 12 -9.19 14.12 13.19
CA LEU A 12 -9.07 13.63 11.82
C LEU A 12 -10.26 14.02 10.96
N ASN A 13 -11.46 14.02 11.52
CA ASN A 13 -12.66 14.45 10.82
C ASN A 13 -12.72 15.96 10.58
N GLN A 14 -12.04 16.76 11.38
CA GLN A 14 -11.94 18.21 11.19
C GLN A 14 -10.94 18.61 10.09
N LEU A 15 -9.99 17.74 9.74
CA LEU A 15 -9.03 18.04 8.70
C LEU A 15 -9.70 18.16 7.32
N ILE A 16 -9.39 19.19 6.57
CA ILE A 16 -9.91 19.39 5.23
C ILE A 16 -9.44 18.28 4.28
N LYS A 17 -8.20 17.85 4.43
CA LYS A 17 -7.60 16.77 3.61
C LYS A 17 -6.93 15.73 4.50
N VAL A 18 -7.15 14.46 4.19
CA VAL A 18 -6.46 13.33 4.79
C VAL A 18 -5.77 12.50 3.70
N ILE A 19 -4.56 12.08 3.96
CA ILE A 19 -3.80 11.17 3.12
C ILE A 19 -3.54 9.90 3.93
N LEU A 20 -4.05 8.78 3.45
CA LEU A 20 -3.78 7.46 3.99
C LEU A 20 -2.80 6.77 3.05
N ASP A 21 -1.56 6.67 3.48
CA ASP A 21 -0.48 6.14 2.65
C ASP A 21 -0.20 4.67 2.93
N GLU A 22 0.11 3.93 1.88
CA GLU A 22 0.50 2.52 1.93
C GLU A 22 -0.53 1.58 2.62
N LEU A 23 -1.82 1.80 2.40
CA LEU A 23 -2.86 0.93 2.93
C LEU A 23 -2.68 -0.51 2.44
N GLY A 24 -2.59 -1.46 3.37
CA GLY A 24 -2.41 -2.87 3.08
C GLY A 24 -0.96 -3.33 2.94
N TYR A 25 0.03 -2.43 3.13
CA TYR A 25 1.44 -2.82 3.15
C TYR A 25 1.76 -3.76 4.33
N LEU A 26 1.20 -3.47 5.49
CA LEU A 26 1.22 -4.36 6.65
C LEU A 26 -0.17 -4.93 6.91
N PRO A 27 -0.27 -6.14 7.49
CA PRO A 27 -1.55 -6.68 7.94
C PRO A 27 -2.21 -5.71 8.92
N LEU A 28 -3.45 -5.31 8.63
CA LEU A 28 -4.21 -4.46 9.51
C LEU A 28 -4.71 -5.24 10.73
N LYS A 29 -4.71 -4.60 11.88
CA LYS A 29 -5.40 -5.13 13.06
C LYS A 29 -6.92 -5.10 12.81
N GLU A 30 -7.64 -6.04 13.39
CA GLU A 30 -9.10 -6.16 13.20
C GLU A 30 -9.88 -4.88 13.52
N GLU A 31 -9.39 -4.11 14.47
CA GLU A 31 -10.01 -2.85 14.90
C GLU A 31 -9.86 -1.71 13.90
N LEU A 32 -8.90 -1.79 12.98
CA LEU A 32 -8.62 -0.71 12.03
C LEU A 32 -9.61 -0.67 10.86
N GLY A 33 -10.21 -1.77 10.51
CA GLY A 33 -11.23 -1.81 9.47
C GLY A 33 -12.44 -0.93 9.80
N PRO A 34 -13.12 -1.14 10.93
CA PRO A 34 -14.22 -0.28 11.38
C PRO A 34 -13.82 1.19 11.54
N PHE A 35 -12.64 1.46 12.11
CA PHE A 35 -12.12 2.83 12.22
C PHE A 35 -11.98 3.50 10.85
N LEU A 36 -11.39 2.80 9.88
CA LEU A 36 -11.22 3.29 8.52
C LEU A 36 -12.56 3.58 7.85
N TYR A 37 -13.54 2.71 8.08
CA TYR A 37 -14.90 2.91 7.59
C TYR A 37 -15.54 4.18 8.16
N GLU A 38 -15.49 4.37 9.47
CA GLU A 38 -16.03 5.57 10.14
C GLU A 38 -15.33 6.84 9.64
N LEU A 39 -14.02 6.81 9.49
CA LEU A 39 -13.24 7.94 8.96
C LEU A 39 -13.68 8.30 7.55
N ILE A 40 -13.77 7.33 6.65
CA ILE A 40 -14.18 7.58 5.25
C ILE A 40 -15.64 7.97 5.17
N ALA A 41 -16.53 7.33 5.93
CA ALA A 41 -17.94 7.67 5.98
C ALA A 41 -18.19 9.10 6.48
N GLY A 42 -17.47 9.53 7.51
CA GLY A 42 -17.57 10.90 8.04
C GLY A 42 -16.97 11.97 7.13
N ARG A 43 -16.18 11.57 6.15
CA ARG A 43 -15.54 12.49 5.18
C ARG A 43 -16.23 12.46 3.80
N TYR A 44 -17.10 11.50 3.60
CA TYR A 44 -17.77 11.27 2.32
C TYR A 44 -18.54 12.52 1.84
N GLU A 45 -18.33 12.90 0.59
CA GLU A 45 -18.90 14.07 -0.07
C GLU A 45 -18.51 15.47 0.50
N GLU A 46 -17.93 15.53 1.68
CA GLU A 46 -17.64 16.82 2.33
C GLU A 46 -16.16 17.17 2.33
N LYS A 47 -15.28 16.19 2.37
CA LYS A 47 -13.85 16.41 2.58
C LYS A 47 -12.98 15.54 1.67
N SER A 48 -11.81 16.05 1.33
CA SER A 48 -10.86 15.36 0.47
C SER A 48 -10.12 14.24 1.21
N THR A 49 -10.09 13.06 0.59
CA THR A 49 -9.32 11.91 1.07
C THR A 49 -8.50 11.34 -0.08
N ILE A 50 -7.22 11.09 0.15
CA ILE A 50 -6.32 10.41 -0.78
C ILE A 50 -5.87 9.12 -0.10
N ILE A 51 -5.97 8.02 -0.81
CA ILE A 51 -5.52 6.71 -0.33
C ILE A 51 -4.53 6.15 -1.34
N THR A 52 -3.37 5.73 -0.87
CA THR A 52 -2.45 4.93 -1.66
C THR A 52 -2.41 3.49 -1.15
N SER A 53 -2.28 2.54 -2.04
CA SER A 53 -2.21 1.13 -1.68
C SER A 53 -1.35 0.36 -2.68
N ASN A 54 -0.63 -0.63 -2.21
CA ASN A 54 0.03 -1.63 -3.03
C ASN A 54 -0.87 -2.84 -3.32
N LYS A 55 -2.08 -2.84 -2.78
CA LYS A 55 -3.07 -3.88 -2.99
C LYS A 55 -4.13 -3.42 -3.98
N SER A 56 -4.54 -4.30 -4.87
CA SER A 56 -5.71 -4.05 -5.70
C SER A 56 -6.97 -3.97 -4.86
N LEU A 57 -8.00 -3.29 -5.34
CA LEU A 57 -9.27 -3.16 -4.61
C LEU A 57 -9.88 -4.53 -4.29
N ASN A 58 -9.69 -5.53 -5.15
CA ASN A 58 -10.16 -6.90 -4.93
C ASN A 58 -9.51 -7.58 -3.71
N GLU A 59 -8.33 -7.16 -3.32
CA GLU A 59 -7.59 -7.70 -2.19
C GLU A 59 -7.94 -7.03 -0.85
N TRP A 60 -8.70 -5.93 -0.89
CA TRP A 60 -9.04 -5.17 0.32
C TRP A 60 -9.88 -5.98 1.30
N GLY A 61 -10.72 -6.90 0.82
CA GLY A 61 -11.47 -7.81 1.68
C GLY A 61 -10.59 -8.64 2.59
N LYS A 62 -9.50 -9.18 2.06
CA LYS A 62 -8.49 -9.91 2.84
C LYS A 62 -7.69 -8.99 3.76
N THR A 63 -7.31 -7.82 3.26
CA THR A 63 -6.51 -6.84 4.01
C THR A 63 -7.27 -6.32 5.24
N LEU A 64 -8.55 -6.04 5.08
CA LEU A 64 -9.44 -5.56 6.16
C LEU A 64 -10.06 -6.71 6.97
N ARG A 65 -9.88 -7.96 6.52
CA ARG A 65 -10.50 -9.16 7.12
C ARG A 65 -12.03 -9.13 7.17
N ASP A 66 -12.61 -8.31 6.33
CA ASP A 66 -14.06 -8.14 6.22
C ASP A 66 -14.42 -7.72 4.79
N ASN A 67 -15.01 -8.64 4.04
CA ASN A 67 -15.38 -8.40 2.65
C ASN A 67 -16.52 -7.38 2.52
N SER A 68 -17.47 -7.41 3.44
CA SER A 68 -18.61 -6.49 3.42
C SER A 68 -18.17 -5.06 3.72
N LEU A 69 -17.30 -4.91 4.70
CA LEU A 69 -16.71 -3.63 5.05
C LEU A 69 -15.84 -3.07 3.90
N ALA A 70 -15.01 -3.91 3.30
CA ALA A 70 -14.19 -3.54 2.16
C ALA A 70 -15.05 -3.07 0.98
N GLN A 71 -16.10 -3.79 0.65
CA GLN A 71 -17.03 -3.41 -0.42
C GLN A 71 -17.68 -2.06 -0.14
N ALA A 72 -18.17 -1.84 1.08
CA ALA A 72 -18.79 -0.57 1.46
C ALA A 72 -17.82 0.62 1.41
N LEU A 73 -16.53 0.41 1.72
CA LEU A 73 -15.48 1.41 1.57
C LEU A 73 -15.18 1.72 0.11
N ILE A 74 -15.02 0.68 -0.70
CA ILE A 74 -14.74 0.80 -2.14
C ILE A 74 -15.87 1.55 -2.84
N ASP A 75 -17.12 1.20 -2.55
CA ASP A 75 -18.27 1.86 -3.13
C ASP A 75 -18.29 3.37 -2.84
N ARG A 76 -17.96 3.76 -1.61
CA ARG A 76 -17.86 5.18 -1.25
C ARG A 76 -16.71 5.90 -1.93
N LEU A 77 -15.55 5.26 -2.00
CA LEU A 77 -14.35 5.85 -2.61
C LEU A 77 -14.52 6.04 -4.12
N ILE A 78 -15.14 5.07 -4.80
CA ILE A 78 -15.34 5.11 -6.25
C ILE A 78 -16.49 6.03 -6.65
N HIS A 79 -17.53 6.14 -5.84
CA HIS A 79 -18.74 6.90 -6.19
C HIS A 79 -18.46 8.38 -6.51
N HIS A 80 -17.55 9.00 -5.77
CA HIS A 80 -17.12 10.39 -6.01
C HIS A 80 -15.60 10.54 -6.17
N GLY A 81 -14.89 9.43 -6.27
CA GLY A 81 -13.44 9.39 -6.36
C GLY A 81 -12.94 8.96 -7.73
N GLU A 82 -11.67 9.14 -7.94
CA GLU A 82 -10.94 8.66 -9.10
C GLU A 82 -9.90 7.63 -8.67
N VAL A 83 -9.77 6.55 -9.44
CA VAL A 83 -8.79 5.50 -9.18
C VAL A 83 -7.69 5.57 -10.22
N TYR A 84 -6.46 5.67 -9.77
CA TYR A 84 -5.27 5.70 -10.61
C TYR A 84 -4.42 4.44 -10.38
N TYR A 85 -4.12 3.73 -11.44
CA TYR A 85 -3.17 2.63 -11.42
C TYR A 85 -1.81 3.14 -11.89
N LEU A 86 -0.83 3.07 -11.01
CA LEU A 86 0.53 3.51 -11.31
C LEU A 86 1.41 2.29 -11.55
N GLU A 87 1.86 2.16 -12.78
CA GLU A 87 2.80 1.12 -13.20
C GLU A 87 4.12 1.77 -13.64
N GLY A 88 5.21 1.10 -13.39
CA GLY A 88 6.53 1.55 -13.82
C GLY A 88 7.63 1.24 -12.81
N ASP A 89 8.86 1.54 -13.21
CA ASP A 89 10.03 1.41 -12.36
C ASP A 89 9.95 2.37 -11.18
N GLY A 90 10.06 1.82 -9.98
CA GLY A 90 9.96 2.62 -8.77
C GLY A 90 11.02 3.72 -8.72
N TYR A 91 10.60 4.95 -8.55
CA TYR A 91 11.52 6.12 -8.41
C TYR A 91 12.58 5.91 -7.31
N ARG A 92 12.24 5.17 -6.26
CA ARG A 92 13.17 4.79 -5.19
C ARG A 92 14.34 3.95 -5.67
N MET A 93 14.17 3.17 -6.74
CA MET A 93 15.26 2.39 -7.35
C MET A 93 16.20 3.26 -8.17
N LYS A 94 15.68 4.25 -8.90
CA LYS A 94 16.51 5.20 -9.67
C LYS A 94 17.45 6.00 -8.77
N GLY A 95 16.98 6.47 -7.62
CA GLY A 95 17.82 7.16 -6.64
C GLY A 95 18.90 6.27 -6.01
N LYS A 96 18.65 4.97 -5.87
CA LYS A 96 19.65 4.00 -5.38
C LYS A 96 20.73 3.69 -6.41
N GLU A 97 20.37 3.59 -7.68
CA GLU A 97 21.35 3.40 -8.75
C GLU A 97 22.35 4.57 -8.85
N ASP A 98 21.88 5.79 -8.67
CA ASP A 98 22.73 6.98 -8.68
C ASP A 98 23.63 7.07 -7.43
N LEU A 99 23.12 6.64 -6.26
CA LEU A 99 23.91 6.55 -5.03
C LEU A 99 24.95 5.40 -5.08
N LEU A 100 24.62 4.30 -5.75
CA LEU A 100 25.53 3.16 -5.91
C LEU A 100 26.60 3.41 -6.98
N LYS A 101 26.35 4.27 -7.96
CA LYS A 101 27.34 4.71 -8.96
C LYS A 101 28.43 5.62 -8.36
N GLY A 102 28.18 6.21 -7.20
CA GLY A 102 29.13 7.05 -6.46
C GLY A 102 29.98 6.32 -5.41
N ALA A 103 29.64 5.09 -5.05
CA ALA A 103 30.41 4.22 -4.16
C ALA A 103 30.98 3.07 -4.99
N ASP A 104 32.29 2.89 -4.99
CA ASP A 104 33.06 1.89 -5.77
C ASP A 104 32.26 0.67 -6.23
N SER A 105 31.87 0.73 -7.49
CA SER A 105 30.83 -0.11 -8.10
C SER A 105 31.25 -1.55 -8.44
N LYS A 106 32.45 -1.99 -8.07
CA LYS A 106 32.93 -3.33 -8.46
C LYS A 106 32.42 -4.45 -7.58
N GLU A 107 32.27 -4.25 -6.28
CA GLU A 107 31.80 -5.30 -5.37
C GLU A 107 30.28 -5.48 -5.37
N VAL A 108 29.53 -4.40 -5.55
CA VAL A 108 28.06 -4.45 -5.52
C VAL A 108 27.49 -5.09 -6.78
N ASN A 109 28.12 -4.89 -7.94
CA ASN A 109 27.72 -5.51 -9.20
C ASN A 109 27.99 -7.02 -9.23
N GLN A 110 29.00 -7.52 -8.54
CA GLN A 110 29.26 -8.97 -8.44
C GLN A 110 28.14 -9.66 -7.62
N ASN A 111 27.76 -9.10 -6.50
CA ASN A 111 26.70 -9.65 -5.65
C ASN A 111 25.31 -9.64 -6.32
N LEU A 112 25.00 -8.62 -7.10
CA LEU A 112 23.75 -8.54 -7.88
C LEU A 112 23.74 -9.51 -9.07
N ALA A 113 24.88 -9.70 -9.73
CA ALA A 113 25.03 -10.66 -10.83
C ALA A 113 24.95 -12.11 -10.33
N GLU A 114 25.49 -12.43 -9.15
CA GLU A 114 25.39 -13.74 -8.54
C GLU A 114 23.95 -14.09 -8.09
N VAL A 115 23.21 -13.13 -7.56
CA VAL A 115 21.80 -13.30 -7.19
C VAL A 115 20.91 -13.51 -8.42
N SER A 116 21.19 -12.84 -9.54
CA SER A 116 20.44 -13.03 -10.78
C SER A 116 20.83 -14.32 -11.53
N ALA A 117 22.09 -14.76 -11.45
CA ALA A 117 22.57 -15.99 -12.05
C ALA A 117 22.15 -17.24 -11.26
N GLY A 118 21.93 -17.12 -9.95
CA GLY A 118 21.48 -18.23 -9.09
C GLY A 118 20.04 -18.70 -9.34
N LYS A 119 19.23 -17.96 -10.06
CA LYS A 119 17.86 -18.34 -10.44
C LYS A 119 17.74 -19.11 -11.77
N GLY A 120 18.85 -19.36 -12.46
CA GLY A 120 18.85 -19.98 -13.80
C GLY A 120 19.25 -21.45 -13.85
N LYS A 121 19.51 -22.11 -12.72
CA LYS A 121 19.89 -23.53 -12.70
C LYS A 121 18.87 -24.38 -11.95
N ASN A 122 17.69 -24.50 -12.51
CA ASN A 122 16.86 -25.64 -12.25
C ASN A 122 16.07 -25.94 -13.52
N THR A 123 16.52 -26.96 -14.23
CA THR A 123 15.71 -27.97 -14.91
C THR A 123 16.53 -28.69 -15.96
N LYS A 124 16.84 -29.94 -15.71
CA LYS A 124 16.58 -30.97 -16.69
C LYS A 124 16.43 -32.29 -15.95
N PRO A 125 15.30 -32.98 -16.03
CA PRO A 125 15.22 -34.40 -15.76
C PRO A 125 15.85 -35.10 -16.94
N SER A 126 16.88 -35.91 -16.68
CA SER A 126 17.37 -36.87 -17.65
C SER A 126 16.35 -37.98 -17.77
N GLU A 127 15.76 -38.11 -18.96
CA GLU A 127 15.15 -39.34 -19.40
C GLU A 127 16.24 -40.42 -19.53
N ASN A 128 16.02 -41.54 -18.84
CA ASN A 128 16.24 -42.90 -19.32
C ASN A 128 15.40 -43.84 -18.52
#